data_476f8ed7ee7831242c4e6489f09dd55e
#
_entry.id   476f8ed7ee7831242c4e6489f09dd55e
#
_cell.length_a   1.000
_cell.length_b   1.000
_cell.length_c   1.000
_cell.angle_alpha   90.00
_cell.angle_beta   90.00
_cell.angle_gamma   90.00
#
_symmetry.space_group_name_H-M   'P 1'
#
loop_
_entity.id
_entity.type
_entity.pdbx_description
1 polymer ?
#
loop_
_entity_poly.entity_id
_entity_poly.type
_entity_poly.pdbx_seq_one_letter_code
_entity_poly.pdbx_strand_id
1 'polypeptide(L)'
;MLVTIQNAHPVGGTITAPPSKSMAHRAALCAALAEGRSHITNLEFSKDISATLGAAAQLCARVRTGADDAVVEGLGHFVPLAAPVDCCESGSTLRFLIPIASLTGQAVSFTGRGRLMERPQSVYEALYREQGLRFEQSAAGLTVEGALTPGEYRLAGNVSSQFISGLLFALPLLSGNSTLHLIPPVESRSYIDMTRSVQAAFGVQSHWLDENTLAIPGGQHYHPCNYTVEGDYSQAAFPAVLGAVCGGVTITGLAPETLQGDAAILDILRRCGAVFTRTAAGIPFTKSPLHGVDIDLADCPDLGPVLMVLGLLCEGTTVIRNAERLRLKESDRIAAMEAELRACGGVLESEGGTITVHGCADRLHAPAGVLHGHNDHRVVMSLAVLALSTGIPLTVDDAEAITKSWPNFFEAIKPLGAEVEYA
;
A
#
# COMPACT_ATOMS: atom_id res chain seq x y z
N MET A 1 16.82 11.37 8.10
CA MET A 1 17.18 12.23 6.94
C MET A 1 16.30 13.47 6.99
N LEU A 2 16.90 14.64 6.90
CA LEU A 2 16.20 15.91 6.83
C LEU A 2 16.20 16.39 5.39
N VAL A 3 15.05 16.87 4.90
CA VAL A 3 14.90 17.32 3.51
C VAL A 3 14.11 18.62 3.48
N THR A 4 14.58 19.61 2.74
CA THR A 4 13.81 20.81 2.42
C THR A 4 13.29 20.69 0.98
N ILE A 5 11.98 20.89 0.82
CA ILE A 5 11.28 20.78 -0.46
C ILE A 5 10.70 22.15 -0.81
N GLN A 6 11.01 22.65 -1.98
CA GLN A 6 10.54 23.93 -2.49
C GLN A 6 10.38 23.91 -4.02
N ASN A 7 9.82 24.95 -4.59
CA ASN A 7 9.70 25.12 -6.03
C ASN A 7 10.97 25.75 -6.61
N ALA A 8 11.65 25.06 -7.52
CA ALA A 8 12.71 25.64 -8.36
C ALA A 8 12.12 26.49 -9.52
N HIS A 9 10.99 26.06 -10.04
CA HIS A 9 10.24 26.73 -11.10
C HIS A 9 8.74 26.37 -11.01
N PRO A 10 7.86 27.02 -11.79
CA PRO A 10 6.43 26.66 -11.80
C PRO A 10 6.19 25.18 -12.03
N VAL A 11 5.26 24.59 -11.27
CA VAL A 11 4.90 23.18 -11.35
C VAL A 11 4.43 22.82 -12.77
N GLY A 12 4.98 21.73 -13.31
CA GLY A 12 4.60 21.16 -14.60
C GLY A 12 5.61 20.14 -15.09
N GLY A 13 5.23 19.33 -16.04
CA GLY A 13 6.11 18.28 -16.58
C GLY A 13 5.44 16.92 -16.63
N THR A 14 6.24 15.89 -16.93
CA THR A 14 5.75 14.50 -17.03
C THR A 14 6.42 13.67 -15.96
N ILE A 15 5.61 12.82 -15.31
CA ILE A 15 6.08 11.84 -14.32
C ILE A 15 5.50 10.47 -14.66
N THR A 16 6.31 9.44 -14.55
CA THR A 16 5.86 8.05 -14.67
C THR A 16 5.51 7.50 -13.30
N ALA A 17 4.31 6.94 -13.17
CA ALA A 17 3.91 6.23 -11.97
C ALA A 17 4.87 5.06 -11.70
N PRO A 18 5.38 4.89 -10.48
CA PRO A 18 6.21 3.73 -10.16
C PRO A 18 5.39 2.44 -10.24
N PRO A 19 6.03 1.27 -10.31
CA PRO A 19 5.33 -0.02 -10.24
C PRO A 19 4.53 -0.20 -8.96
N SER A 20 3.36 -0.83 -9.07
CA SER A 20 2.48 -1.06 -7.92
C SER A 20 3.12 -1.99 -6.89
N LYS A 21 3.46 -1.42 -5.72
CA LYS A 21 3.98 -2.18 -4.59
C LYS A 21 3.04 -3.33 -4.20
N SER A 22 1.74 -3.04 -4.18
CA SER A 22 0.71 -4.03 -3.80
C SER A 22 0.62 -5.20 -4.78
N MET A 23 0.78 -4.96 -6.09
CA MET A 23 0.83 -6.03 -7.09
C MET A 23 2.15 -6.78 -7.04
N ALA A 24 3.27 -6.08 -6.84
CA ALA A 24 4.62 -6.66 -6.76
C ALA A 24 4.76 -7.67 -5.61
N HIS A 25 4.26 -7.36 -4.41
CA HIS A 25 4.21 -8.31 -3.30
C HIS A 25 3.51 -9.61 -3.69
N ARG A 26 2.35 -9.49 -4.35
CA ARG A 26 1.53 -10.62 -4.76
C ARG A 26 2.21 -11.47 -5.81
N ALA A 27 2.76 -10.84 -6.84
CA ALA A 27 3.49 -11.52 -7.90
C ALA A 27 4.74 -12.26 -7.35
N ALA A 28 5.50 -11.62 -6.45
CA ALA A 28 6.66 -12.23 -5.82
C ALA A 28 6.31 -13.49 -5.03
N LEU A 29 5.22 -13.47 -4.25
CA LEU A 29 4.79 -14.63 -3.47
C LEU A 29 4.19 -15.73 -4.34
N CYS A 30 3.36 -15.40 -5.33
CA CYS A 30 2.85 -16.40 -6.27
C CYS A 30 4.00 -17.09 -7.04
N ALA A 31 5.01 -16.32 -7.48
CA ALA A 31 6.19 -16.85 -8.13
C ALA A 31 7.04 -17.74 -7.22
N ALA A 32 7.16 -17.39 -5.93
CA ALA A 32 7.90 -18.19 -4.96
C ALA A 32 7.20 -19.52 -4.63
N LEU A 33 5.87 -19.53 -4.62
CA LEU A 33 5.05 -20.73 -4.39
C LEU A 33 4.90 -21.62 -5.64
N ALA A 34 5.25 -21.12 -6.83
CA ALA A 34 5.23 -21.87 -8.08
C ALA A 34 6.50 -22.71 -8.22
N GLU A 35 6.35 -24.01 -8.53
CA GLU A 35 7.52 -24.83 -8.86
C GLU A 35 8.07 -24.46 -10.24
N GLY A 36 9.29 -23.90 -10.27
CA GLY A 36 9.96 -23.48 -11.49
C GLY A 36 10.23 -21.98 -11.54
N ARG A 37 10.52 -21.46 -12.75
CA ARG A 37 11.08 -20.13 -12.96
C ARG A 37 10.02 -19.14 -13.46
N SER A 38 9.80 -18.07 -12.72
CA SER A 38 8.99 -16.92 -13.10
C SER A 38 9.86 -15.69 -13.32
N HIS A 39 9.45 -14.82 -14.25
CA HIS A 39 10.10 -13.52 -14.48
C HIS A 39 9.12 -12.40 -14.21
N ILE A 40 9.41 -11.59 -13.20
CA ILE A 40 8.58 -10.43 -12.80
C ILE A 40 9.30 -9.18 -13.29
N THR A 41 8.65 -8.40 -14.14
CA THR A 41 9.17 -7.18 -14.74
C THR A 41 8.43 -5.95 -14.23
N ASN A 42 9.01 -4.76 -14.45
CA ASN A 42 8.54 -3.50 -13.94
C ASN A 42 8.43 -3.54 -12.41
N LEU A 43 9.57 -3.71 -11.74
CA LEU A 43 9.69 -3.73 -10.28
C LEU A 43 10.46 -2.51 -9.79
N GLU A 44 10.04 -1.98 -8.66
CA GLU A 44 10.83 -1.05 -7.86
C GLU A 44 11.24 -1.75 -6.55
N PHE A 45 12.55 -1.80 -6.28
CA PHE A 45 13.08 -2.46 -5.09
C PHE A 45 13.01 -1.55 -3.86
N SER A 46 11.78 -1.23 -3.45
CA SER A 46 11.53 -0.62 -2.15
C SER A 46 11.95 -1.55 -1.00
N LYS A 47 12.12 -1.01 0.20
CA LYS A 47 12.43 -1.83 1.39
C LYS A 47 11.40 -2.93 1.60
N ASP A 48 10.13 -2.64 1.36
CA ASP A 48 9.03 -3.60 1.51
C ASP A 48 9.10 -4.73 0.49
N ILE A 49 9.36 -4.42 -0.78
CA ILE A 49 9.50 -5.44 -1.84
C ILE A 49 10.74 -6.29 -1.62
N SER A 50 11.86 -5.66 -1.23
CA SER A 50 13.09 -6.37 -0.89
C SER A 50 12.90 -7.32 0.29
N ALA A 51 12.13 -6.92 1.31
CA ALA A 51 11.77 -7.80 2.43
C ALA A 51 10.95 -9.01 1.96
N THR A 52 9.96 -8.83 1.07
CA THR A 52 9.16 -9.96 0.55
C THR A 52 10.01 -10.92 -0.29
N LEU A 53 10.84 -10.42 -1.18
CA LEU A 53 11.73 -11.24 -1.99
C LEU A 53 12.76 -11.99 -1.14
N GLY A 54 13.32 -11.31 -0.11
CA GLY A 54 14.24 -11.92 0.85
C GLY A 54 13.58 -13.02 1.67
N ALA A 55 12.36 -12.79 2.15
CA ALA A 55 11.59 -13.79 2.87
C ALA A 55 11.19 -14.99 2.00
N ALA A 56 10.81 -14.75 0.74
CA ALA A 56 10.56 -15.81 -0.23
C ALA A 56 11.82 -16.66 -0.47
N ALA A 57 12.98 -16.03 -0.57
CA ALA A 57 14.27 -16.70 -0.73
C ALA A 57 14.66 -17.54 0.50
N GLN A 58 14.27 -17.12 1.70
CA GLN A 58 14.48 -17.91 2.92
C GLN A 58 13.55 -19.12 3.01
N LEU A 59 12.31 -19.00 2.50
CA LEU A 59 11.26 -20.00 2.72
C LEU A 59 11.20 -21.08 1.61
N CYS A 60 11.18 -20.69 0.35
CA CYS A 60 10.82 -21.62 -0.72
C CYS A 60 11.28 -21.26 -2.13
N ALA A 61 12.18 -20.29 -2.31
CA ALA A 61 12.58 -19.85 -3.65
C ALA A 61 14.08 -19.50 -3.76
N ARG A 62 14.58 -19.39 -5.00
CA ARG A 62 15.81 -18.69 -5.33
C ARG A 62 15.46 -17.42 -6.06
N VAL A 63 15.98 -16.29 -5.61
CA VAL A 63 15.67 -14.97 -6.17
C VAL A 63 16.93 -14.36 -6.76
N ARG A 64 16.81 -13.81 -7.97
CA ARG A 64 17.83 -12.97 -8.62
C ARG A 64 17.17 -11.70 -9.08
N THR A 65 17.70 -10.56 -8.65
CA THR A 65 17.20 -9.24 -8.99
C THR A 65 18.06 -8.60 -10.09
N GLY A 66 17.40 -7.95 -11.06
CA GLY A 66 18.02 -7.07 -12.04
C GLY A 66 17.90 -5.60 -11.61
N ALA A 67 17.80 -4.69 -12.57
CA ALA A 67 17.63 -3.26 -12.31
C ALA A 67 16.16 -2.94 -11.92
N ASP A 68 15.21 -3.50 -12.68
CA ASP A 68 13.77 -3.28 -12.56
C ASP A 68 12.97 -4.58 -12.75
N ASP A 69 13.62 -5.73 -12.55
CA ASP A 69 13.02 -7.05 -12.70
C ASP A 69 13.57 -8.05 -11.68
N ALA A 70 12.88 -9.14 -11.49
CA ALA A 70 13.34 -10.26 -10.68
C ALA A 70 13.00 -11.60 -11.35
N VAL A 71 13.95 -12.52 -11.29
CA VAL A 71 13.73 -13.92 -11.61
C VAL A 71 13.56 -14.68 -10.28
N VAL A 72 12.39 -15.23 -10.08
CA VAL A 72 12.02 -16.04 -8.91
C VAL A 72 11.86 -17.48 -9.35
N GLU A 73 12.72 -18.37 -8.84
CA GLU A 73 12.65 -19.81 -9.07
C GLU A 73 12.11 -20.48 -7.80
N GLY A 74 10.82 -20.77 -7.78
CA GLY A 74 10.19 -21.48 -6.68
C GLY A 74 10.64 -22.95 -6.65
N LEU A 75 10.88 -23.47 -5.45
CA LEU A 75 11.49 -24.80 -5.24
C LEU A 75 10.45 -25.93 -5.21
N GLY A 76 9.14 -25.63 -5.15
CA GLY A 76 8.08 -26.62 -4.96
C GLY A 76 8.03 -27.21 -3.54
N HIS A 77 8.89 -26.79 -2.65
CA HIS A 77 8.92 -27.20 -1.24
C HIS A 77 9.51 -26.11 -0.34
N PHE A 78 9.20 -26.17 0.95
CA PHE A 78 9.77 -25.27 1.94
C PHE A 78 11.14 -25.80 2.43
N VAL A 79 12.06 -24.88 2.65
CA VAL A 79 13.38 -25.20 3.19
C VAL A 79 13.43 -24.96 4.70
N PRO A 80 14.23 -25.72 5.46
CA PRO A 80 14.43 -25.47 6.90
C PRO A 80 15.02 -24.07 7.13
N LEU A 81 14.41 -23.32 8.05
CA LEU A 81 14.86 -21.98 8.40
C LEU A 81 16.01 -22.01 9.40
N ALA A 82 17.10 -21.33 9.08
CA ALA A 82 18.23 -21.17 9.97
C ALA A 82 18.10 -19.95 10.93
N ALA A 83 17.20 -19.02 10.61
CA ALA A 83 16.97 -17.79 11.36
C ALA A 83 15.51 -17.32 11.17
N PRO A 84 15.01 -16.42 12.05
CA PRO A 84 13.72 -15.79 11.84
C PRO A 84 13.63 -15.06 10.50
N VAL A 85 12.44 -15.00 9.92
CA VAL A 85 12.16 -14.27 8.68
C VAL A 85 12.06 -12.78 9.00
N ASP A 86 12.97 -11.97 8.45
CA ASP A 86 12.94 -10.50 8.64
C ASP A 86 11.96 -9.85 7.67
N CYS A 87 10.84 -9.37 8.21
CA CYS A 87 9.83 -8.63 7.45
C CYS A 87 10.12 -7.12 7.35
N CYS A 88 11.25 -6.64 7.86
CA CYS A 88 11.57 -5.22 7.96
C CYS A 88 10.42 -4.42 8.63
N GLU A 89 9.82 -3.46 7.94
CA GLU A 89 8.63 -2.73 8.39
C GLU A 89 7.37 -3.08 7.58
N SER A 90 7.45 -4.10 6.72
CA SER A 90 6.40 -4.47 5.77
C SER A 90 5.28 -5.28 6.39
N GLY A 91 4.13 -4.64 6.61
CA GLY A 91 2.91 -5.32 7.06
C GLY A 91 2.36 -6.31 6.04
N SER A 92 2.55 -6.06 4.74
CA SER A 92 2.17 -6.99 3.67
C SER A 92 3.01 -8.25 3.73
N THR A 93 4.33 -8.13 3.84
CA THR A 93 5.24 -9.27 3.96
C THR A 93 4.86 -10.15 5.14
N LEU A 94 4.72 -9.57 6.34
CA LEU A 94 4.38 -10.33 7.54
C LEU A 94 3.04 -11.04 7.40
N ARG A 95 1.97 -10.29 7.06
CA ARG A 95 0.61 -10.84 7.05
C ARG A 95 0.37 -11.85 5.93
N PHE A 96 1.04 -11.71 4.81
CA PHE A 96 0.94 -12.70 3.73
C PHE A 96 1.70 -13.98 4.06
N LEU A 97 2.84 -13.87 4.74
CA LEU A 97 3.68 -15.01 5.05
C LEU A 97 3.20 -15.83 6.25
N ILE A 98 2.46 -15.27 7.19
CA ILE A 98 1.94 -16.03 8.34
C ILE A 98 1.19 -17.29 7.91
N PRO A 99 0.14 -17.24 7.05
CA PRO A 99 -0.54 -18.45 6.61
C PRO A 99 0.32 -19.35 5.71
N ILE A 100 1.20 -18.77 4.89
CA ILE A 100 2.14 -19.53 4.05
C ILE A 100 3.09 -20.34 4.92
N ALA A 101 3.61 -19.75 6.01
CA ALA A 101 4.47 -20.43 6.96
C ALA A 101 3.80 -21.66 7.59
N SER A 102 2.49 -21.60 7.84
CA SER A 102 1.73 -22.73 8.39
C SER A 102 1.63 -23.92 7.43
N LEU A 103 1.92 -23.76 6.14
CA LEU A 103 2.02 -24.90 5.21
C LEU A 103 3.21 -25.81 5.53
N THR A 104 4.20 -25.31 6.27
CA THR A 104 5.36 -26.13 6.72
C THR A 104 5.00 -27.09 7.84
N GLY A 105 3.96 -26.82 8.62
CA GLY A 105 3.62 -27.54 9.85
C GLY A 105 4.62 -27.35 10.99
N GLN A 106 5.70 -26.59 10.79
CA GLN A 106 6.78 -26.38 11.73
C GLN A 106 6.70 -24.97 12.37
N ALA A 107 7.49 -24.76 13.43
CA ALA A 107 7.60 -23.44 14.02
C ALA A 107 8.37 -22.49 13.08
N VAL A 108 7.73 -21.35 12.73
CA VAL A 108 8.33 -20.28 11.94
C VAL A 108 8.24 -18.99 12.74
N SER A 109 9.40 -18.34 12.91
CA SER A 109 9.50 -17.06 13.61
C SER A 109 9.73 -15.93 12.62
N PHE A 110 9.08 -14.80 12.89
CA PHE A 110 9.18 -13.55 12.13
C PHE A 110 9.72 -12.44 13.02
N THR A 111 10.54 -11.58 12.44
CA THR A 111 11.01 -10.34 13.07
C THR A 111 10.63 -9.14 12.22
N GLY A 112 10.67 -7.96 12.82
CA GLY A 112 10.39 -6.71 12.13
C GLY A 112 10.99 -5.52 12.87
N ARG A 113 10.86 -4.35 12.26
CA ARG A 113 11.39 -3.08 12.75
C ARG A 113 10.28 -2.05 12.84
N GLY A 114 10.60 -0.88 13.43
CA GLY A 114 9.61 0.17 13.66
C GLY A 114 8.42 -0.37 14.44
N ARG A 115 7.22 0.01 14.04
CA ARG A 115 5.97 -0.41 14.69
C ARG A 115 5.42 -1.76 14.22
N LEU A 116 6.13 -2.51 13.35
CA LEU A 116 5.56 -3.72 12.72
C LEU A 116 5.08 -4.75 13.73
N MET A 117 5.89 -5.02 14.78
CA MET A 117 5.55 -6.02 15.79
C MET A 117 4.49 -5.54 16.79
N GLU A 118 4.22 -4.22 16.85
CA GLU A 118 3.15 -3.63 17.66
C GLU A 118 1.80 -3.64 16.95
N ARG A 119 1.81 -3.74 15.61
CA ARG A 119 0.57 -3.74 14.81
C ARG A 119 -0.25 -5.00 15.13
N PRO A 120 -1.56 -4.86 15.39
CA PRO A 120 -2.38 -5.98 15.83
C PRO A 120 -2.46 -7.09 14.77
N GLN A 121 -2.30 -8.34 15.23
CA GLN A 121 -2.49 -9.56 14.45
C GLN A 121 -3.65 -10.40 15.01
N SER A 122 -4.56 -9.78 15.74
CA SER A 122 -5.67 -10.43 16.47
C SER A 122 -6.56 -11.32 15.58
N VAL A 123 -6.67 -10.98 14.29
CA VAL A 123 -7.43 -11.79 13.31
C VAL A 123 -6.79 -13.16 13.16
N TYR A 124 -5.48 -13.23 12.96
CA TYR A 124 -4.78 -14.51 12.88
C TYR A 124 -4.67 -15.19 14.23
N GLU A 125 -4.44 -14.45 15.31
CA GLU A 125 -4.39 -15.02 16.65
C GLU A 125 -5.68 -15.79 16.99
N ALA A 126 -6.84 -15.20 16.71
CA ALA A 126 -8.14 -15.85 16.90
C ALA A 126 -8.27 -17.12 16.04
N LEU A 127 -7.95 -17.04 14.76
CA LEU A 127 -8.03 -18.13 13.81
C LEU A 127 -7.11 -19.31 14.22
N TYR A 128 -5.86 -19.02 14.59
CA TYR A 128 -4.91 -20.05 15.02
C TYR A 128 -5.36 -20.73 16.31
N ARG A 129 -5.91 -19.94 17.25
CA ARG A 129 -6.49 -20.48 18.48
C ARG A 129 -7.67 -21.42 18.22
N GLU A 130 -8.57 -21.07 17.30
CA GLU A 130 -9.70 -21.92 16.88
C GLU A 130 -9.25 -23.24 16.29
N GLN A 131 -8.13 -23.27 15.57
CA GLN A 131 -7.55 -24.50 15.01
C GLN A 131 -6.59 -25.23 15.96
N GLY A 132 -6.39 -24.71 17.17
CA GLY A 132 -5.46 -25.32 18.16
C GLY A 132 -3.98 -25.18 17.76
N LEU A 133 -3.65 -24.19 16.93
CA LEU A 133 -2.30 -23.89 16.47
C LEU A 133 -1.63 -22.86 17.38
N ARG A 134 -0.31 -22.89 17.42
CA ARG A 134 0.48 -21.92 18.20
C ARG A 134 0.56 -20.59 17.47
N PHE A 135 0.31 -19.51 18.20
CA PHE A 135 0.48 -18.13 17.74
C PHE A 135 0.97 -17.28 18.92
N GLU A 136 2.19 -16.79 18.85
CA GLU A 136 2.82 -15.99 19.90
C GLU A 136 3.38 -14.70 19.30
N GLN A 137 2.86 -13.56 19.72
CA GLN A 137 3.33 -12.24 19.33
C GLN A 137 3.88 -11.49 20.54
N SER A 138 5.04 -10.85 20.35
CA SER A 138 5.68 -9.97 21.32
C SER A 138 6.38 -8.81 20.60
N ALA A 139 6.92 -7.86 21.33
CA ALA A 139 7.73 -6.79 20.77
C ALA A 139 9.01 -7.32 20.07
N ALA A 140 9.49 -8.51 20.45
CA ALA A 140 10.69 -9.12 19.86
C ALA A 140 10.43 -9.85 18.53
N GLY A 141 9.17 -10.24 18.28
CA GLY A 141 8.80 -10.98 17.06
C GLY A 141 7.48 -11.74 17.21
N LEU A 142 7.18 -12.52 16.19
CA LEU A 142 5.98 -13.33 16.10
C LEU A 142 6.38 -14.76 15.72
N THR A 143 5.84 -15.77 16.39
CA THR A 143 6.06 -17.17 16.06
C THR A 143 4.73 -17.88 15.84
N VAL A 144 4.65 -18.63 14.76
CA VAL A 144 3.53 -19.52 14.43
C VAL A 144 4.01 -20.95 14.29
N GLU A 145 3.17 -21.94 14.66
CA GLU A 145 3.48 -23.35 14.52
C GLU A 145 2.20 -24.16 14.30
N GLY A 146 2.28 -25.12 13.42
CA GLY A 146 1.20 -26.03 13.06
C GLY A 146 0.62 -25.75 11.67
N ALA A 147 0.01 -26.78 11.10
CA ALA A 147 -0.55 -26.73 9.75
C ALA A 147 -2.02 -26.25 9.79
N LEU A 148 -2.35 -25.28 8.92
CA LEU A 148 -3.74 -24.91 8.67
C LEU A 148 -4.49 -26.12 8.06
N THR A 149 -5.75 -26.26 8.41
CA THR A 149 -6.64 -27.30 7.88
C THR A 149 -7.67 -26.72 6.93
N PRO A 150 -8.06 -27.45 5.85
CA PRO A 150 -9.16 -26.98 4.98
C PRO A 150 -10.47 -26.89 5.78
N GLY A 151 -11.37 -25.99 5.36
CA GLY A 151 -12.68 -25.84 6.01
C GLY A 151 -13.21 -24.41 5.98
N GLU A 152 -14.07 -24.10 6.95
CA GLU A 152 -14.74 -22.82 7.08
C GLU A 152 -13.89 -21.86 7.91
N TYR A 153 -13.67 -20.66 7.37
CA TYR A 153 -12.92 -19.58 7.99
C TYR A 153 -13.81 -18.34 8.14
N ARG A 154 -13.82 -17.71 9.29
CA ARG A 154 -14.58 -16.50 9.57
C ARG A 154 -13.67 -15.36 9.99
N LEU A 155 -13.69 -14.25 9.25
CA LEU A 155 -12.82 -13.10 9.51
C LEU A 155 -13.61 -11.80 9.47
N ALA A 156 -13.24 -10.85 10.34
CA ALA A 156 -13.72 -9.48 10.24
C ALA A 156 -13.23 -8.83 8.94
N GLY A 157 -14.15 -8.30 8.14
CA GLY A 157 -13.85 -7.71 6.83
C GLY A 157 -13.27 -6.29 6.89
N ASN A 158 -13.34 -5.63 8.05
CA ASN A 158 -12.98 -4.22 8.24
C ASN A 158 -11.64 -3.97 8.96
N VAL A 159 -10.88 -5.01 9.31
CA VAL A 159 -9.58 -4.82 9.99
C VAL A 159 -8.48 -4.56 8.96
N SER A 160 -8.25 -5.50 8.06
CA SER A 160 -7.30 -5.33 6.94
C SER A 160 -7.49 -6.46 5.92
N SER A 161 -7.59 -6.11 4.64
CA SER A 161 -7.60 -7.08 3.53
C SER A 161 -6.33 -7.93 3.43
N GLN A 162 -5.24 -7.54 4.11
CA GLN A 162 -4.00 -8.31 4.13
C GLN A 162 -4.17 -9.66 4.83
N PHE A 163 -5.04 -9.77 5.84
CA PHE A 163 -5.35 -11.05 6.49
C PHE A 163 -6.05 -12.01 5.52
N ILE A 164 -7.00 -11.49 4.76
CA ILE A 164 -7.74 -12.26 3.76
C ILE A 164 -6.79 -12.69 2.63
N SER A 165 -5.98 -11.75 2.12
CA SER A 165 -4.98 -12.02 1.08
C SER A 165 -3.96 -13.08 1.50
N GLY A 166 -3.50 -13.03 2.76
CA GLY A 166 -2.57 -14.03 3.29
C GLY A 166 -3.17 -15.44 3.27
N LEU A 167 -4.43 -15.61 3.68
CA LEU A 167 -5.12 -16.89 3.59
C LEU A 167 -5.31 -17.33 2.14
N LEU A 168 -5.63 -16.40 1.23
CA LEU A 168 -5.76 -16.72 -0.19
C LEU A 168 -4.48 -17.30 -0.78
N PHE A 169 -3.28 -16.92 -0.32
CA PHE A 169 -2.04 -17.54 -0.79
C PHE A 169 -1.87 -18.99 -0.31
N ALA A 170 -2.32 -19.31 0.90
CA ALA A 170 -2.07 -20.61 1.52
C ALA A 170 -3.18 -21.63 1.28
N LEU A 171 -4.45 -21.25 1.41
CA LEU A 171 -5.59 -22.18 1.40
C LEU A 171 -5.73 -22.98 0.09
N PRO A 172 -5.45 -22.43 -1.11
CA PRO A 172 -5.50 -23.23 -2.35
C PRO A 172 -4.55 -24.42 -2.36
N LEU A 173 -3.44 -24.35 -1.60
CA LEU A 173 -2.43 -25.40 -1.54
C LEU A 173 -2.79 -26.54 -0.57
N LEU A 174 -3.82 -26.37 0.25
CA LEU A 174 -4.32 -27.43 1.14
C LEU A 174 -5.03 -28.52 0.33
N SER A 175 -5.07 -29.74 0.87
CA SER A 175 -5.65 -30.89 0.18
C SER A 175 -7.16 -30.86 -0.02
N GLY A 176 -7.88 -30.04 0.78
CA GLY A 176 -9.34 -29.90 0.74
C GLY A 176 -9.79 -28.47 0.47
N ASN A 177 -11.05 -28.31 0.11
CA ASN A 177 -11.65 -27.01 -0.15
C ASN A 177 -11.81 -26.18 1.13
N SER A 178 -11.70 -24.87 0.99
CA SER A 178 -11.97 -23.91 2.06
C SER A 178 -12.96 -22.85 1.65
N THR A 179 -13.65 -22.27 2.63
CA THR A 179 -14.59 -21.16 2.46
C THR A 179 -14.20 -20.03 3.41
N LEU A 180 -14.05 -18.82 2.89
CA LEU A 180 -13.86 -17.61 3.71
C LEU A 180 -15.17 -16.84 3.82
N HIS A 181 -15.68 -16.70 5.04
CA HIS A 181 -16.81 -15.85 5.38
C HIS A 181 -16.31 -14.53 5.96
N LEU A 182 -16.51 -13.44 5.25
CA LEU A 182 -16.14 -12.12 5.69
C LEU A 182 -17.31 -11.49 6.46
N ILE A 183 -17.04 -11.11 7.71
CA ILE A 183 -18.05 -10.47 8.56
C ILE A 183 -18.09 -8.98 8.17
N PRO A 184 -19.25 -8.47 7.71
CA PRO A 184 -19.41 -7.08 7.31
C PRO A 184 -19.14 -6.07 8.46
N PRO A 185 -18.75 -4.82 8.10
CA PRO A 185 -18.51 -4.32 6.76
C PRO A 185 -17.23 -4.90 6.14
N VAL A 186 -17.24 -5.18 4.82
CA VAL A 186 -16.06 -5.63 4.08
C VAL A 186 -15.44 -4.41 3.40
N GLU A 187 -14.24 -4.07 3.82
CA GLU A 187 -13.49 -2.94 3.31
C GLU A 187 -12.24 -3.40 2.52
N SER A 188 -11.78 -2.55 1.60
CA SER A 188 -10.64 -2.87 0.71
C SER A 188 -10.86 -4.16 -0.09
N ARG A 189 -12.07 -4.37 -0.58
CA ARG A 189 -12.41 -5.51 -1.44
C ARG A 189 -11.53 -5.56 -2.69
N SER A 190 -11.20 -4.42 -3.25
CA SER A 190 -10.28 -4.27 -4.37
C SER A 190 -8.95 -4.98 -4.14
N TYR A 191 -8.37 -4.91 -2.94
CA TYR A 191 -7.12 -5.60 -2.60
C TYR A 191 -7.26 -7.13 -2.52
N ILE A 192 -8.46 -7.62 -2.18
CA ILE A 192 -8.78 -9.06 -2.23
C ILE A 192 -8.80 -9.50 -3.69
N ASP A 193 -9.51 -8.74 -4.55
CA ASP A 193 -9.62 -9.05 -5.98
C ASP A 193 -8.30 -8.89 -6.72
N MET A 194 -7.44 -7.94 -6.33
CA MET A 194 -6.06 -7.87 -6.79
C MET A 194 -5.29 -9.16 -6.48
N THR A 195 -5.44 -9.73 -5.26
CA THR A 195 -4.80 -10.98 -4.89
C THR A 195 -5.29 -12.12 -5.77
N ARG A 196 -6.60 -12.23 -5.97
CA ARG A 196 -7.22 -13.25 -6.82
C ARG A 196 -6.79 -13.12 -8.29
N SER A 197 -6.68 -11.90 -8.79
CA SER A 197 -6.24 -11.63 -10.16
C SER A 197 -4.80 -12.07 -10.38
N VAL A 198 -3.88 -11.74 -9.47
CA VAL A 198 -2.49 -12.20 -9.57
C VAL A 198 -2.43 -13.72 -9.44
N GLN A 199 -3.14 -14.33 -8.48
CA GLN A 199 -3.22 -15.78 -8.34
C GLN A 199 -3.70 -16.47 -9.64
N ALA A 200 -4.73 -15.90 -10.29
CA ALA A 200 -5.25 -16.42 -11.55
C ALA A 200 -4.20 -16.42 -12.67
N ALA A 201 -3.33 -15.40 -12.72
CA ALA A 201 -2.21 -15.36 -13.66
C ALA A 201 -1.20 -16.49 -13.39
N PHE A 202 -1.07 -16.94 -12.14
CA PHE A 202 -0.25 -18.06 -11.72
C PHE A 202 -1.03 -19.39 -11.62
N GLY A 203 -2.23 -19.47 -12.21
CA GLY A 203 -3.02 -20.71 -12.34
C GLY A 203 -3.88 -21.07 -11.15
N VAL A 204 -3.96 -20.26 -10.09
CA VAL A 204 -4.76 -20.52 -8.89
C VAL A 204 -6.06 -19.73 -8.92
N GLN A 205 -7.18 -20.38 -8.59
CA GLN A 205 -8.53 -19.81 -8.68
C GLN A 205 -9.25 -19.81 -7.34
N SER A 206 -10.04 -18.78 -7.13
CA SER A 206 -11.04 -18.68 -6.06
C SER A 206 -12.26 -17.93 -6.58
N HIS A 207 -13.43 -18.13 -5.97
CA HIS A 207 -14.68 -17.59 -6.50
C HIS A 207 -15.51 -16.95 -5.40
N TRP A 208 -16.06 -15.75 -5.65
CA TRP A 208 -17.09 -15.18 -4.81
C TRP A 208 -18.37 -16.01 -4.99
N LEU A 209 -18.92 -16.55 -3.89
CA LEU A 209 -20.23 -17.19 -3.85
C LEU A 209 -21.34 -16.16 -3.66
N ASP A 210 -21.05 -15.13 -2.89
CA ASP A 210 -21.89 -13.96 -2.63
C ASP A 210 -21.00 -12.75 -2.28
N GLU A 211 -21.60 -11.67 -1.80
CA GLU A 211 -20.87 -10.43 -1.49
C GLU A 211 -19.80 -10.60 -0.40
N ASN A 212 -19.93 -11.59 0.48
CA ASN A 212 -19.10 -11.74 1.67
C ASN A 212 -18.46 -13.14 1.80
N THR A 213 -18.67 -14.02 0.84
CA THR A 213 -18.21 -15.41 0.91
C THR A 213 -17.36 -15.78 -0.29
N LEU A 214 -16.13 -16.24 -0.03
CA LEU A 214 -15.19 -16.76 -1.04
C LEU A 214 -15.06 -18.27 -0.93
N ALA A 215 -15.28 -18.99 -2.02
CA ALA A 215 -14.92 -20.40 -2.17
C ALA A 215 -13.49 -20.51 -2.70
N ILE A 216 -12.69 -21.37 -2.07
CA ILE A 216 -11.31 -21.62 -2.38
C ILE A 216 -11.13 -23.13 -2.57
N PRO A 217 -11.16 -23.64 -3.81
CA PRO A 217 -10.83 -25.03 -4.09
C PRO A 217 -9.42 -25.34 -3.60
N GLY A 218 -9.26 -26.47 -2.94
CA GLY A 218 -7.96 -26.96 -2.49
C GLY A 218 -7.28 -27.84 -3.55
N GLY A 219 -6.08 -28.33 -3.25
CA GLY A 219 -5.29 -29.20 -4.14
C GLY A 219 -4.79 -28.47 -5.39
N GLN A 220 -4.80 -27.14 -5.39
CA GLN A 220 -4.27 -26.33 -6.49
C GLN A 220 -2.76 -26.16 -6.35
N HIS A 221 -2.12 -25.80 -7.45
CA HIS A 221 -0.69 -25.49 -7.52
C HIS A 221 -0.47 -24.20 -8.27
N TYR A 222 0.46 -23.37 -7.80
CA TYR A 222 0.93 -22.21 -8.54
C TYR A 222 1.81 -22.67 -9.70
N HIS A 223 1.67 -22.05 -10.85
CA HIS A 223 2.46 -22.33 -12.04
C HIS A 223 3.35 -21.13 -12.37
N PRO A 224 4.60 -21.36 -12.80
CA PRO A 224 5.49 -20.25 -13.19
C PRO A 224 4.89 -19.43 -14.33
N CYS A 225 5.03 -18.12 -14.27
CA CYS A 225 4.65 -17.25 -15.37
C CYS A 225 5.54 -16.00 -15.47
N ASN A 226 5.51 -15.35 -16.62
CA ASN A 226 6.07 -14.01 -16.77
C ASN A 226 4.98 -13.01 -16.41
N TYR A 227 5.26 -12.14 -15.44
CA TYR A 227 4.31 -11.17 -14.92
C TYR A 227 4.89 -9.76 -14.97
N THR A 228 4.18 -8.82 -15.60
CA THR A 228 4.55 -7.40 -15.59
C THR A 228 3.69 -6.67 -14.57
N VAL A 229 4.34 -6.01 -13.62
CA VAL A 229 3.65 -5.21 -12.58
C VAL A 229 3.13 -3.93 -13.22
N GLU A 230 1.86 -3.60 -13.00
CA GLU A 230 1.25 -2.35 -13.47
C GLU A 230 1.68 -1.14 -12.63
N GLY A 231 1.46 0.07 -13.15
CA GLY A 231 1.74 1.31 -12.41
C GLY A 231 0.86 1.48 -11.18
N ASP A 232 1.41 2.13 -10.15
CA ASP A 232 0.80 2.29 -8.83
C ASP A 232 -0.10 3.53 -8.77
N TYR A 233 -1.40 3.31 -8.70
CA TYR A 233 -2.38 4.40 -8.54
C TYR A 233 -2.31 5.09 -7.18
N SER A 234 -1.88 4.37 -6.15
CA SER A 234 -1.71 4.91 -4.81
C SER A 234 -0.55 5.93 -4.77
N GLN A 235 0.54 5.63 -5.49
CA GLN A 235 1.67 6.56 -5.64
C GLN A 235 1.35 7.69 -6.64
N ALA A 236 0.66 7.36 -7.73
CA ALA A 236 0.24 8.35 -8.72
C ALA A 236 -0.74 9.40 -8.15
N ALA A 237 -1.38 9.13 -7.02
CA ALA A 237 -2.27 10.07 -6.35
C ALA A 237 -1.54 11.38 -5.94
N PHE A 238 -0.26 11.30 -5.56
CA PHE A 238 0.52 12.49 -5.19
C PHE A 238 0.70 13.45 -6.36
N PRO A 239 1.26 13.06 -7.50
CA PRO A 239 1.36 13.94 -8.67
C PRO A 239 -0.03 14.25 -9.29
N ALA A 240 -1.06 13.42 -9.09
CA ALA A 240 -2.41 13.73 -9.56
C ALA A 240 -3.03 14.89 -8.78
N VAL A 241 -2.89 14.92 -7.46
CA VAL A 241 -3.32 16.05 -6.63
C VAL A 241 -2.53 17.30 -7.01
N LEU A 242 -1.19 17.19 -7.13
CA LEU A 242 -0.34 18.30 -7.56
C LEU A 242 -0.79 18.86 -8.92
N GLY A 243 -1.07 17.97 -9.89
CA GLY A 243 -1.54 18.36 -11.22
C GLY A 243 -2.92 18.99 -11.21
N ALA A 244 -3.85 18.50 -10.39
CA ALA A 244 -5.18 19.08 -10.26
C ALA A 244 -5.15 20.50 -9.70
N VAL A 245 -4.27 20.75 -8.73
CA VAL A 245 -4.13 22.07 -8.08
C VAL A 245 -3.35 23.05 -8.96
N CYS A 246 -2.20 22.64 -9.48
CA CYS A 246 -1.27 23.54 -10.19
C CYS A 246 -1.48 23.57 -11.70
N GLY A 247 -1.96 22.47 -12.30
CA GLY A 247 -1.96 22.24 -13.73
C GLY A 247 -0.60 21.82 -14.27
N GLY A 248 -0.54 21.52 -15.58
CA GLY A 248 0.71 21.28 -16.29
C GLY A 248 1.41 19.93 -16.03
N VAL A 249 0.89 19.10 -15.11
CA VAL A 249 1.43 17.77 -14.82
C VAL A 249 0.78 16.73 -15.71
N THR A 250 1.60 15.84 -16.30
CA THR A 250 1.15 14.66 -17.05
C THR A 250 1.65 13.39 -16.35
N ILE A 251 0.74 12.47 -16.03
CA ILE A 251 1.08 11.18 -15.42
C ILE A 251 1.05 10.09 -16.47
N THR A 252 2.11 9.30 -16.55
CA THR A 252 2.23 8.14 -17.46
C THR A 252 2.36 6.83 -16.69
N GLY A 253 2.35 5.69 -17.36
CA GLY A 253 2.58 4.37 -16.76
C GLY A 253 1.37 3.75 -16.07
N LEU A 254 0.20 4.40 -16.07
CA LEU A 254 -1.01 3.87 -15.43
C LEU A 254 -1.87 3.09 -16.42
N ALA A 255 -2.19 1.84 -16.09
CA ALA A 255 -3.13 1.03 -16.85
C ALA A 255 -4.54 1.67 -16.86
N PRO A 256 -5.25 1.68 -17.99
CA PRO A 256 -6.61 2.23 -18.05
C PRO A 256 -7.63 1.37 -17.29
N GLU A 257 -7.43 0.06 -17.28
CA GLU A 257 -8.21 -0.91 -16.52
C GLU A 257 -7.33 -1.48 -15.42
N THR A 258 -7.79 -1.41 -14.19
CA THR A 258 -7.08 -1.87 -13.02
C THR A 258 -8.04 -2.28 -11.91
N LEU A 259 -7.60 -3.19 -11.06
CA LEU A 259 -8.30 -3.57 -9.82
C LEU A 259 -7.81 -2.77 -8.61
N GLN A 260 -6.86 -1.86 -8.77
CA GLN A 260 -6.39 -1.02 -7.67
C GLN A 260 -7.49 -0.07 -7.21
N GLY A 261 -7.95 -0.21 -5.96
CA GLY A 261 -8.98 0.67 -5.39
C GLY A 261 -8.57 2.14 -5.38
N ASP A 262 -7.28 2.39 -5.28
CA ASP A 262 -6.70 3.74 -5.30
C ASP A 262 -6.86 4.46 -6.67
N ALA A 263 -7.30 3.76 -7.73
CA ALA A 263 -7.73 4.39 -8.99
C ALA A 263 -8.91 5.36 -8.77
N ALA A 264 -9.63 5.22 -7.65
CA ALA A 264 -10.66 6.16 -7.19
C ALA A 264 -10.15 7.61 -7.09
N ILE A 265 -8.83 7.83 -6.98
CA ILE A 265 -8.26 9.19 -6.99
C ILE A 265 -8.72 10.00 -8.20
N LEU A 266 -8.80 9.39 -9.39
CA LEU A 266 -9.22 10.09 -10.60
C LEU A 266 -10.70 10.51 -10.53
N ASP A 267 -11.56 9.67 -9.96
CA ASP A 267 -12.97 10.03 -9.76
C ASP A 267 -13.13 11.09 -8.68
N ILE A 268 -12.42 10.96 -7.57
CA ILE A 268 -12.40 11.97 -6.48
C ILE A 268 -11.99 13.33 -7.04
N LEU A 269 -10.89 13.39 -7.79
CA LEU A 269 -10.41 14.64 -8.38
C LEU A 269 -11.42 15.23 -9.37
N ARG A 270 -12.07 14.39 -10.20
CA ARG A 270 -13.13 14.85 -11.12
C ARG A 270 -14.32 15.44 -10.34
N ARG A 271 -14.73 14.80 -9.25
CA ARG A 271 -15.80 15.30 -8.37
C ARG A 271 -15.40 16.60 -7.70
N CYS A 272 -14.13 16.81 -7.38
CA CYS A 272 -13.60 18.09 -6.91
C CYS A 272 -13.57 19.19 -7.98
N GLY A 273 -13.83 18.88 -9.25
CA GLY A 273 -13.78 19.84 -10.35
C GLY A 273 -12.48 19.83 -11.16
N ALA A 274 -11.58 18.89 -10.93
CA ALA A 274 -10.34 18.79 -11.69
C ALA A 274 -10.60 18.44 -13.15
N VAL A 275 -9.87 19.10 -14.05
CA VAL A 275 -9.93 18.88 -15.50
C VAL A 275 -8.71 18.10 -15.96
N PHE A 276 -8.94 16.90 -16.45
CA PHE A 276 -7.93 16.02 -17.04
C PHE A 276 -8.58 15.06 -18.04
N THR A 277 -7.79 14.51 -18.94
CA THR A 277 -8.24 13.55 -19.95
C THR A 277 -7.21 12.44 -20.07
N ARG A 278 -7.63 11.18 -20.05
CA ARG A 278 -6.73 10.07 -20.36
C ARG A 278 -6.46 10.01 -21.85
N THR A 279 -5.19 9.99 -22.23
CA THR A 279 -4.72 9.87 -23.62
C THR A 279 -3.71 8.73 -23.72
N ALA A 280 -3.31 8.37 -24.94
CA ALA A 280 -2.23 7.41 -25.17
C ALA A 280 -0.88 7.89 -24.59
N ALA A 281 -0.68 9.21 -24.47
CA ALA A 281 0.54 9.81 -23.91
C ALA A 281 0.50 9.98 -22.39
N GLY A 282 -0.59 9.59 -21.71
CA GLY A 282 -0.77 9.73 -20.28
C GLY A 282 -2.01 10.52 -19.89
N ILE A 283 -2.02 11.02 -18.65
CA ILE A 283 -3.13 11.79 -18.05
C ILE A 283 -2.63 13.21 -17.77
N PRO A 284 -2.80 14.15 -18.72
CA PRO A 284 -2.49 15.57 -18.50
C PRO A 284 -3.56 16.23 -17.63
N PHE A 285 -3.12 17.01 -16.65
CA PHE A 285 -3.96 17.82 -15.76
C PHE A 285 -3.90 19.29 -16.15
N THR A 286 -5.06 19.94 -16.11
CA THR A 286 -5.19 21.38 -16.31
C THR A 286 -5.61 22.03 -15.00
N LYS A 287 -4.98 23.15 -14.62
CA LYS A 287 -5.37 23.89 -13.42
C LYS A 287 -6.84 24.24 -13.44
N SER A 288 -7.55 23.95 -12.37
CA SER A 288 -8.99 24.15 -12.27
C SER A 288 -9.37 24.65 -10.87
N PRO A 289 -10.45 25.42 -10.73
CA PRO A 289 -11.03 25.66 -9.42
C PRO A 289 -11.50 24.36 -8.81
N LEU A 290 -11.00 24.05 -7.61
CA LEU A 290 -11.35 22.81 -6.91
C LEU A 290 -12.27 23.13 -5.72
N HIS A 291 -13.23 22.24 -5.45
CA HIS A 291 -14.15 22.37 -4.32
C HIS A 291 -14.17 21.07 -3.49
N GLY A 292 -14.48 21.24 -2.21
CA GLY A 292 -14.57 20.13 -1.27
C GLY A 292 -15.70 19.16 -1.61
N VAL A 293 -15.49 17.88 -1.30
CA VAL A 293 -16.44 16.79 -1.56
C VAL A 293 -16.46 15.80 -0.39
N ASP A 294 -17.50 14.97 -0.35
CA ASP A 294 -17.57 13.84 0.58
C ASP A 294 -16.84 12.63 -0.06
N ILE A 295 -15.89 12.02 0.67
CA ILE A 295 -15.01 10.94 0.21
C ILE A 295 -15.15 9.74 1.13
N ASP A 296 -15.34 8.57 0.56
CA ASP A 296 -15.31 7.30 1.29
C ASP A 296 -13.95 6.61 1.08
N LEU A 297 -13.23 6.34 2.18
CA LEU A 297 -11.94 5.64 2.17
C LEU A 297 -12.04 4.13 2.36
N ALA A 298 -13.23 3.55 2.44
CA ALA A 298 -13.39 2.12 2.69
C ALA A 298 -12.57 1.24 1.74
N ASP A 299 -12.48 1.60 0.45
CA ASP A 299 -11.73 0.83 -0.56
C ASP A 299 -10.39 1.44 -0.98
N CYS A 300 -10.08 2.67 -0.56
CA CYS A 300 -8.84 3.38 -0.94
C CYS A 300 -8.16 4.08 0.25
N PRO A 301 -7.91 3.39 1.38
CA PRO A 301 -7.41 4.01 2.60
C PRO A 301 -6.06 4.70 2.42
N ASP A 302 -5.28 4.24 1.47
CA ASP A 302 -3.93 4.75 1.23
C ASP A 302 -3.91 6.16 0.60
N LEU A 303 -5.04 6.63 0.08
CA LEU A 303 -5.21 7.99 -0.42
C LEU A 303 -5.40 9.03 0.70
N GLY A 304 -5.76 8.61 1.93
CA GLY A 304 -6.13 9.51 3.02
C GLY A 304 -5.18 10.70 3.21
N PRO A 305 -3.88 10.51 3.41
CA PRO A 305 -2.94 11.61 3.65
C PRO A 305 -2.93 12.68 2.56
N VAL A 306 -2.84 12.30 1.29
CA VAL A 306 -2.81 13.26 0.18
C VAL A 306 -4.17 13.93 -0.05
N LEU A 307 -5.28 13.25 0.29
CA LEU A 307 -6.63 13.83 0.23
C LEU A 307 -6.87 14.87 1.32
N MET A 308 -6.21 14.76 2.48
CA MET A 308 -6.23 15.83 3.49
C MET A 308 -5.53 17.07 2.96
N VAL A 309 -4.42 16.93 2.25
CA VAL A 309 -3.75 18.06 1.56
C VAL A 309 -4.67 18.64 0.48
N LEU A 310 -5.27 17.80 -0.36
CA LEU A 310 -6.24 18.26 -1.38
C LEU A 310 -7.36 19.08 -0.75
N GLY A 311 -7.95 18.61 0.37
CA GLY A 311 -9.03 19.29 1.08
C GLY A 311 -8.67 20.69 1.54
N LEU A 312 -7.44 20.93 2.00
CA LEU A 312 -6.96 22.28 2.38
C LEU A 312 -6.87 23.24 1.18
N LEU A 313 -6.63 22.68 -0.02
CA LEU A 313 -6.43 23.43 -1.26
C LEU A 313 -7.72 23.60 -2.08
N CYS A 314 -8.82 22.96 -1.67
CA CYS A 314 -10.15 23.11 -2.26
C CYS A 314 -10.93 24.27 -1.62
N GLU A 315 -11.90 24.85 -2.33
CA GLU A 315 -12.89 25.72 -1.72
C GLU A 315 -13.92 24.91 -0.93
N GLY A 316 -14.36 25.43 0.23
CA GLY A 316 -15.37 24.80 1.07
C GLY A 316 -14.84 23.69 1.97
N THR A 317 -15.61 22.64 2.17
CA THR A 317 -15.31 21.58 3.13
C THR A 317 -15.21 20.23 2.43
N THR A 318 -14.15 19.48 2.70
CA THR A 318 -13.98 18.08 2.33
C THR A 318 -14.22 17.19 3.55
N VAL A 319 -15.09 16.20 3.41
CA VAL A 319 -15.37 15.21 4.46
C VAL A 319 -14.85 13.85 4.01
N ILE A 320 -13.95 13.25 4.79
CA ILE A 320 -13.33 11.97 4.50
C ILE A 320 -13.83 10.96 5.53
N ARG A 321 -14.56 9.94 5.08
CA ARG A 321 -15.21 8.92 5.92
C ARG A 321 -14.47 7.59 5.88
N ASN A 322 -14.78 6.72 6.84
CA ASN A 322 -14.22 5.36 6.96
C ASN A 322 -12.68 5.35 7.04
N ALA A 323 -12.12 6.33 7.76
CA ALA A 323 -10.68 6.57 7.87
C ALA A 323 -10.03 5.87 9.09
N GLU A 324 -10.78 5.18 9.98
CA GLU A 324 -10.23 4.60 11.23
C GLU A 324 -8.99 3.76 11.01
N ARG A 325 -8.93 2.99 9.94
CA ARG A 325 -7.78 2.11 9.64
C ARG A 325 -6.47 2.86 9.39
N LEU A 326 -6.53 4.16 9.11
CA LEU A 326 -5.34 5.00 8.97
C LEU A 326 -4.55 5.09 10.28
N ARG A 327 -5.21 4.91 11.43
CA ARG A 327 -4.55 4.92 12.76
C ARG A 327 -3.68 3.68 13.01
N LEU A 328 -3.92 2.59 12.25
CA LEU A 328 -3.26 1.29 12.40
C LEU A 328 -2.19 1.02 11.31
N LYS A 329 -1.77 2.07 10.62
CA LYS A 329 -0.76 1.98 9.55
C LYS A 329 0.66 2.12 10.13
N GLU A 330 1.63 2.52 9.31
CA GLU A 330 3.03 2.76 9.67
C GLU A 330 3.15 3.80 10.79
N SER A 331 2.28 4.79 10.73
CA SER A 331 2.01 5.78 11.79
C SER A 331 0.50 5.80 12.09
N ASP A 332 0.05 6.54 13.11
CA ASP A 332 -1.31 7.06 13.13
C ASP A 332 -1.37 8.21 12.10
N ARG A 333 -1.73 7.87 10.86
CA ARG A 333 -1.74 8.81 9.74
C ARG A 333 -2.68 9.98 9.95
N ILE A 334 -3.78 9.78 10.71
CA ILE A 334 -4.72 10.87 11.02
C ILE A 334 -4.03 11.87 11.94
N ALA A 335 -3.54 11.40 13.08
CA ALA A 335 -2.87 12.27 14.06
C ALA A 335 -1.62 12.93 13.47
N ALA A 336 -0.81 12.20 12.69
CA ALA A 336 0.37 12.73 12.02
C ALA A 336 0.00 13.87 11.06
N MET A 337 -0.90 13.63 10.12
CA MET A 337 -1.29 14.65 9.15
C MET A 337 -1.99 15.85 9.82
N GLU A 338 -2.83 15.61 10.83
CA GLU A 338 -3.43 16.72 11.57
C GLU A 338 -2.39 17.63 12.23
N ALA A 339 -1.37 17.05 12.85
CA ALA A 339 -0.31 17.81 13.51
C ALA A 339 0.46 18.67 12.51
N GLU A 340 0.94 18.04 11.43
CA GLU A 340 1.81 18.70 10.45
C GLU A 340 1.06 19.73 9.60
N LEU A 341 -0.18 19.43 9.19
CA LEU A 341 -0.98 20.37 8.42
C LEU A 341 -1.42 21.58 9.26
N ARG A 342 -1.75 21.37 10.55
CA ARG A 342 -2.04 22.49 11.48
C ARG A 342 -0.83 23.39 11.72
N ALA A 343 0.38 22.81 11.77
CA ALA A 343 1.61 23.60 11.88
C ALA A 343 1.81 24.53 10.67
N CYS A 344 1.24 24.18 9.51
CA CYS A 344 1.22 25.02 8.31
C CYS A 344 -0.03 25.93 8.20
N GLY A 345 -0.85 26.06 9.24
CA GLY A 345 -2.07 26.86 9.21
C GLY A 345 -3.31 26.15 8.68
N GLY A 346 -3.23 24.82 8.44
CA GLY A 346 -4.34 23.99 8.00
C GLY A 346 -5.47 23.89 9.03
N VAL A 347 -6.72 23.91 8.57
CA VAL A 347 -7.91 23.79 9.39
C VAL A 347 -8.59 22.46 9.14
N LEU A 348 -8.39 21.51 10.05
CA LEU A 348 -8.96 20.17 9.96
C LEU A 348 -9.19 19.57 11.34
N GLU A 349 -10.14 18.64 11.41
CA GLU A 349 -10.49 17.93 12.64
C GLU A 349 -10.90 16.49 12.30
N SER A 350 -10.70 15.56 13.26
CA SER A 350 -11.14 14.18 13.13
C SER A 350 -11.97 13.75 14.34
N GLU A 351 -13.06 13.05 14.07
CA GLU A 351 -13.88 12.38 15.07
C GLU A 351 -14.19 10.96 14.62
N GLY A 352 -13.78 9.97 15.43
CA GLY A 352 -13.87 8.56 15.04
C GLY A 352 -13.11 8.30 13.73
N GLY A 353 -13.81 7.79 12.73
CA GLY A 353 -13.32 7.53 11.37
C GLY A 353 -13.63 8.62 10.35
N THR A 354 -14.10 9.78 10.80
CA THR A 354 -14.40 10.91 9.91
C THR A 354 -13.37 12.01 10.09
N ILE A 355 -12.85 12.53 8.98
CA ILE A 355 -11.93 13.67 8.95
C ILE A 355 -12.62 14.78 8.18
N THR A 356 -12.73 15.98 8.80
CA THR A 356 -13.28 17.16 8.18
C THR A 356 -12.15 18.13 7.89
N VAL A 357 -11.99 18.53 6.64
CA VAL A 357 -10.93 19.45 6.18
C VAL A 357 -11.59 20.69 5.59
N HIS A 358 -11.23 21.85 6.10
CA HIS A 358 -11.72 23.14 5.61
C HIS A 358 -10.71 23.78 4.67
N GLY A 359 -11.12 24.12 3.48
CA GLY A 359 -10.29 24.83 2.52
C GLY A 359 -9.77 26.15 3.08
N CYS A 360 -8.46 26.33 3.03
CA CYS A 360 -7.78 27.48 3.61
C CYS A 360 -6.47 27.83 2.90
N ALA A 361 -6.41 27.61 1.59
CA ALA A 361 -5.20 27.80 0.79
C ALA A 361 -4.57 29.20 0.98
N ASP A 362 -5.39 30.23 1.17
CA ASP A 362 -4.99 31.61 1.42
C ASP A 362 -4.41 31.89 2.82
N ARG A 363 -4.56 30.95 3.76
CA ARG A 363 -4.07 31.06 5.14
C ARG A 363 -2.87 30.18 5.44
N LEU A 364 -2.52 29.30 4.51
CA LEU A 364 -1.37 28.42 4.68
C LEU A 364 -0.08 29.24 4.74
N HIS A 365 0.82 28.85 5.63
CA HIS A 365 2.08 29.54 5.88
C HIS A 365 3.21 28.54 6.20
N ALA A 366 4.45 29.02 6.15
CA ALA A 366 5.59 28.23 6.59
C ALA A 366 5.47 27.88 8.09
N PRO A 367 5.74 26.63 8.49
CA PRO A 367 5.76 26.22 9.88
C PRO A 367 6.90 26.90 10.64
N ALA A 368 6.78 27.01 11.98
CA ALA A 368 7.82 27.61 12.82
C ALA A 368 9.10 26.73 12.90
N GLY A 369 9.06 25.49 12.48
CA GLY A 369 10.16 24.54 12.59
C GLY A 369 10.07 23.41 11.56
N VAL A 370 10.82 22.35 11.82
CA VAL A 370 10.83 21.14 11.01
C VAL A 370 9.52 20.38 11.21
N LEU A 371 8.91 19.93 10.11
CA LEU A 371 7.78 19.02 10.13
C LEU A 371 8.26 17.57 10.31
N HIS A 372 7.45 16.73 10.92
CA HIS A 372 7.78 15.33 11.16
C HIS A 372 7.22 14.42 10.07
N GLY A 373 8.09 13.58 9.50
CA GLY A 373 7.69 12.55 8.53
C GLY A 373 7.07 11.32 9.20
N HIS A 374 7.14 11.20 10.54
CA HIS A 374 6.57 10.12 11.35
C HIS A 374 6.99 8.71 10.89
N ASN A 375 8.17 8.60 10.28
CA ASN A 375 8.64 7.38 9.63
C ASN A 375 7.57 6.78 8.67
N ASP A 376 6.75 7.63 8.04
CA ASP A 376 5.69 7.22 7.11
C ASP A 376 5.84 7.92 5.77
N HIS A 377 6.08 7.11 4.73
CA HIS A 377 6.29 7.60 3.38
C HIS A 377 5.12 8.44 2.83
N ARG A 378 3.87 8.13 3.24
CA ARG A 378 2.69 8.87 2.76
C ARG A 378 2.58 10.24 3.42
N VAL A 379 3.02 10.37 4.67
CA VAL A 379 3.11 11.68 5.34
C VAL A 379 4.15 12.55 4.63
N VAL A 380 5.37 12.03 4.43
CA VAL A 380 6.45 12.74 3.75
C VAL A 380 6.05 13.19 2.34
N MET A 381 5.47 12.27 1.53
CA MET A 381 5.06 12.60 0.16
C MET A 381 3.87 13.58 0.11
N SER A 382 2.94 13.52 1.08
CA SER A 382 1.85 14.49 1.18
C SER A 382 2.35 15.89 1.52
N LEU A 383 3.31 16.00 2.43
CA LEU A 383 3.94 17.28 2.76
C LEU A 383 4.73 17.85 1.57
N ALA A 384 5.36 17.00 0.76
CA ALA A 384 6.00 17.42 -0.49
C ALA A 384 4.96 17.99 -1.48
N VAL A 385 3.80 17.34 -1.62
CA VAL A 385 2.70 17.88 -2.45
C VAL A 385 2.21 19.22 -1.92
N LEU A 386 2.09 19.37 -0.61
CA LEU A 386 1.71 20.66 0.02
C LEU A 386 2.73 21.75 -0.31
N ALA A 387 4.04 21.47 -0.14
CA ALA A 387 5.10 22.42 -0.45
C ALA A 387 5.02 22.92 -1.90
N LEU A 388 4.95 21.98 -2.84
CA LEU A 388 4.92 22.28 -4.26
C LEU A 388 3.62 22.97 -4.70
N SER A 389 2.48 22.61 -4.11
CA SER A 389 1.19 23.21 -4.44
C SER A 389 1.04 24.65 -3.95
N THR A 390 1.68 24.98 -2.83
CA THR A 390 1.58 26.30 -2.20
C THR A 390 2.75 27.21 -2.53
N GLY A 391 3.89 26.65 -2.94
CA GLY A 391 5.16 27.37 -3.07
C GLY A 391 5.81 27.71 -1.73
N ILE A 392 5.32 27.16 -0.63
CA ILE A 392 5.88 27.34 0.71
C ILE A 392 6.99 26.31 0.91
N PRO A 393 8.25 26.71 1.16
CA PRO A 393 9.31 25.75 1.49
C PRO A 393 8.99 25.01 2.78
N LEU A 394 9.07 23.68 2.74
CA LEU A 394 8.85 22.81 3.89
C LEU A 394 10.08 21.95 4.16
N THR A 395 10.54 21.95 5.40
CA THR A 395 11.60 21.07 5.87
C THR A 395 10.97 19.90 6.65
N VAL A 396 11.26 18.68 6.25
CA VAL A 396 10.64 17.46 6.79
C VAL A 396 11.75 16.49 7.25
N ASP A 397 11.62 15.96 8.47
CA ASP A 397 12.47 14.88 8.95
C ASP A 397 11.95 13.49 8.54
N ASP A 398 12.61 12.42 8.97
CA ASP A 398 12.27 11.01 8.61
C ASP A 398 12.04 10.81 7.11
N ALA A 399 12.58 11.69 6.26
CA ALA A 399 12.29 11.71 4.83
C ALA A 399 12.76 10.45 4.09
N GLU A 400 13.67 9.66 4.67
CA GLU A 400 14.04 8.33 4.18
C GLU A 400 12.89 7.31 4.21
N ALA A 401 11.79 7.60 4.88
CA ALA A 401 10.60 6.75 4.88
C ALA A 401 10.06 6.48 3.46
N ILE A 402 10.31 7.37 2.48
CA ILE A 402 9.96 7.15 1.07
C ILE A 402 10.51 5.84 0.53
N THR A 403 11.65 5.37 1.05
CA THR A 403 12.29 4.11 0.61
C THR A 403 11.44 2.87 0.87
N LYS A 404 10.37 2.97 1.67
CA LYS A 404 9.41 1.88 1.91
C LYS A 404 8.51 1.61 0.71
N SER A 405 8.30 2.61 -0.17
CA SER A 405 7.34 2.48 -1.28
C SER A 405 7.78 3.12 -2.59
N TRP A 406 8.45 4.26 -2.56
CA TRP A 406 8.93 4.99 -3.74
C TRP A 406 10.33 5.56 -3.47
N PRO A 407 11.38 4.72 -3.53
CA PRO A 407 12.75 5.10 -3.13
C PRO A 407 13.31 6.34 -3.84
N ASN A 408 12.95 6.55 -5.09
CA ASN A 408 13.41 7.67 -5.91
C ASN A 408 12.40 8.82 -6.00
N PHE A 409 11.42 8.91 -5.07
CA PHE A 409 10.35 9.93 -5.11
C PHE A 409 10.88 11.35 -5.26
N PHE A 410 11.88 11.75 -4.49
CA PHE A 410 12.42 13.11 -4.57
C PHE A 410 13.08 13.41 -5.92
N GLU A 411 13.73 12.43 -6.53
CA GLU A 411 14.27 12.58 -7.88
C GLU A 411 13.14 12.61 -8.94
N ALA A 412 12.08 11.82 -8.73
CA ALA A 412 10.95 11.74 -9.64
C ALA A 412 10.13 13.04 -9.70
N ILE A 413 10.09 13.84 -8.63
CA ILE A 413 9.36 15.12 -8.61
C ILE A 413 10.19 16.32 -9.13
N LYS A 414 11.51 16.20 -9.25
CA LYS A 414 12.37 17.29 -9.78
C LYS A 414 11.91 17.76 -11.18
N PRO A 415 11.62 16.87 -12.13
CA PRO A 415 11.08 17.29 -13.43
C PRO A 415 9.73 18.03 -13.36
N LEU A 416 9.01 17.92 -12.23
CA LEU A 416 7.77 18.64 -12.01
C LEU A 416 7.98 20.05 -11.42
N GLY A 417 9.21 20.47 -11.19
CA GLY A 417 9.54 21.78 -10.67
C GLY A 417 9.99 21.78 -9.20
N ALA A 418 10.20 20.61 -8.62
CA ALA A 418 10.71 20.51 -7.26
C ALA A 418 12.21 20.79 -7.18
N GLU A 419 12.63 21.52 -6.18
CA GLU A 419 13.99 21.56 -5.66
C GLU A 419 14.00 20.86 -4.30
N VAL A 420 14.97 19.95 -4.13
CA VAL A 420 15.08 19.12 -2.93
C VAL A 420 16.48 19.23 -2.39
N GLU A 421 16.63 19.81 -1.21
CA GLU A 421 17.87 19.96 -0.50
C GLU A 421 17.94 18.94 0.65
N TYR A 422 19.09 18.25 0.74
CA TYR A 422 19.35 17.25 1.79
C TYR A 422 20.27 17.85 2.85
N ALA A 423 19.90 17.72 4.14
CA ALA A 423 20.66 18.20 5.28
C ALA A 423 21.08 17.06 6.23
#